data_faa0decfc4342e96613e80f4d9d8a337
#
_entry.id   faa0decfc4342e96613e80f4d9d8a337
#
_cell.length_a   1.000
_cell.length_b   1.000
_cell.length_c   1.000
_cell.angle_alpha   90.00
_cell.angle_beta   90.00
_cell.angle_gamma   90.00
#
_symmetry.space_group_name_H-M   'P 1'
#
loop_
_entity.id
_entity.type
_entity.pdbx_description
1 polymer ?
#
loop_
_entity_poly.entity_id
_entity_poly.type
_entity_poly.pdbx_seq_one_letter_code
_entity_poly.pdbx_strand_id
1 'polypeptide(L)'
;VVSAIGCNSDTPEVTVKAVLGTSRNVYCSADTLYTVGVGRSSSGVDYSIITSFDLSKGTGITYKASSSVAGKVISKYSMNEYNGNFRIATETSDENGTSTSVYVLDSELKVINSAGALLAGQTVSAVRFEDTFASLFTNDDTPALVLDLASDPPVQSQSLANTSAYLYGYSDTKLCGFDKKADGNGLTLTMYDADNGLMLHSIDFAEDIGEVNSKALTDRRAVLIDSGMVGVPVYSYSEFGVNNLYYVFSYDDEAGFTLKGKIEYVELDDSAVFERAAVNEDMLYIFSEKKVVSVRLSDFKVAGSADLADIKASAEGTEAE
;
A
#
# COMPACT_ATOMS: atom_id res chain seq x y z
N VAL A 1 -12.57 -16.77 7.45
CA VAL A 1 -11.94 -17.36 8.63
C VAL A 1 -10.77 -16.50 9.04
N VAL A 2 -10.66 -16.16 10.32
CA VAL A 2 -9.52 -15.46 10.92
C VAL A 2 -8.89 -16.42 11.94
N SER A 3 -7.57 -16.59 11.88
CA SER A 3 -6.82 -17.45 12.79
C SER A 3 -5.68 -16.68 13.42
N ALA A 4 -5.46 -16.85 14.71
CA ALA A 4 -4.26 -16.40 15.41
C ALA A 4 -3.47 -17.61 15.91
N ILE A 5 -2.16 -17.53 15.75
CA ILE A 5 -1.21 -18.58 16.15
C ILE A 5 -0.15 -17.94 17.05
N GLY A 6 0.01 -18.47 18.26
CA GLY A 6 1.05 -18.03 19.18
C GLY A 6 2.41 -18.57 18.75
N CYS A 7 3.31 -17.68 18.30
CA CYS A 7 4.64 -18.06 17.79
C CYS A 7 5.71 -18.20 18.90
N ASN A 8 5.38 -17.93 20.17
CA ASN A 8 6.36 -17.81 21.26
C ASN A 8 6.39 -19.03 22.21
N SER A 9 5.79 -20.16 21.83
CA SER A 9 5.79 -21.38 22.65
C SER A 9 6.07 -22.61 21.80
N ASP A 10 6.68 -23.65 22.40
CA ASP A 10 6.93 -24.94 21.78
C ASP A 10 5.62 -25.68 21.42
N THR A 11 4.51 -25.23 21.97
CA THR A 11 3.15 -25.71 21.65
C THR A 11 2.27 -24.52 21.28
N PRO A 12 2.22 -24.12 20.01
CA PRO A 12 1.46 -22.95 19.59
C PRO A 12 -0.04 -23.13 19.81
N GLU A 13 -0.64 -22.22 20.57
CA GLU A 13 -2.10 -22.14 20.66
C GLU A 13 -2.66 -21.55 19.38
N VAL A 14 -3.69 -22.18 18.82
CA VAL A 14 -4.39 -21.71 17.63
C VAL A 14 -5.81 -21.31 18.00
N THR A 15 -6.14 -20.04 17.82
CA THR A 15 -7.51 -19.55 17.92
C THR A 15 -8.08 -19.31 16.53
N VAL A 16 -9.26 -19.86 16.26
CA VAL A 16 -9.94 -19.71 14.97
C VAL A 16 -11.31 -19.10 15.19
N LYS A 17 -11.63 -18.07 14.42
CA LYS A 17 -12.96 -17.46 14.30
C LYS A 17 -13.42 -17.51 12.85
N ALA A 18 -14.66 -17.94 12.64
CA ALA A 18 -15.29 -17.92 11.33
C ALA A 18 -16.47 -16.94 11.35
N VAL A 19 -16.52 -16.08 10.36
CA VAL A 19 -17.68 -15.21 10.05
C VAL A 19 -18.18 -15.58 8.66
N LEU A 20 -19.48 -15.80 8.54
CA LEU A 20 -20.10 -16.05 7.24
C LEU A 20 -20.15 -14.74 6.46
N GLY A 21 -19.56 -14.71 5.27
CA GLY A 21 -19.54 -13.56 4.38
C GLY A 21 -18.43 -13.65 3.34
N THR A 22 -18.46 -12.73 2.39
CA THR A 22 -17.44 -12.60 1.34
C THR A 22 -16.53 -11.44 1.66
N SER A 23 -15.55 -11.62 2.53
CA SER A 23 -14.55 -10.57 2.81
C SER A 23 -13.35 -10.77 1.91
N ARG A 24 -13.00 -9.75 1.13
CA ARG A 24 -11.82 -9.74 0.24
C ARG A 24 -10.77 -8.72 0.65
N ASN A 25 -11.16 -7.72 1.44
CA ASN A 25 -10.28 -6.68 1.93
C ASN A 25 -10.09 -6.84 3.43
N VAL A 26 -8.85 -6.67 3.86
CA VAL A 26 -8.43 -6.79 5.26
C VAL A 26 -7.57 -5.58 5.60
N TYR A 27 -7.83 -4.98 6.75
CA TYR A 27 -6.98 -3.98 7.38
C TYR A 27 -6.72 -4.41 8.82
N CYS A 28 -5.50 -4.26 9.29
CA CYS A 28 -5.09 -4.60 10.65
C CYS A 28 -4.32 -3.42 11.26
N SER A 29 -4.81 -2.92 12.37
CA SER A 29 -4.05 -2.03 13.26
C SER A 29 -3.28 -2.87 14.30
N ALA A 30 -2.71 -2.22 15.30
CA ALA A 30 -2.03 -2.93 16.39
C ALA A 30 -2.99 -3.82 17.21
N ASP A 31 -4.23 -3.35 17.42
CA ASP A 31 -5.17 -3.98 18.35
C ASP A 31 -6.45 -4.49 17.70
N THR A 32 -6.71 -4.16 16.44
CA THR A 32 -7.97 -4.50 15.78
C THR A 32 -7.73 -5.00 14.34
N LEU A 33 -8.37 -6.12 14.01
CA LEU A 33 -8.46 -6.62 12.64
C LEU A 33 -9.84 -6.27 12.07
N TYR A 34 -9.85 -5.68 10.89
CA TYR A 34 -11.06 -5.39 10.12
C TYR A 34 -11.09 -6.25 8.87
N THR A 35 -12.25 -6.85 8.60
CA THR A 35 -12.51 -7.52 7.34
C THR A 35 -13.66 -6.82 6.65
N VAL A 36 -13.50 -6.54 5.35
CA VAL A 36 -14.50 -5.83 4.55
C VAL A 36 -14.91 -6.66 3.35
N GLY A 37 -16.19 -6.97 3.31
CA GLY A 37 -16.86 -7.65 2.18
C GLY A 37 -17.77 -6.69 1.44
N VAL A 38 -18.17 -7.05 0.24
CA VAL A 38 -19.15 -6.31 -0.56
C VAL A 38 -20.43 -7.12 -0.64
N GLY A 39 -21.54 -6.49 -0.26
CA GLY A 39 -22.89 -6.99 -0.47
C GLY A 39 -23.62 -6.17 -1.54
N ARG A 40 -24.74 -6.70 -2.04
CA ARG A 40 -25.62 -6.01 -2.97
C ARG A 40 -27.06 -6.09 -2.45
N SER A 41 -27.72 -4.95 -2.39
CA SER A 41 -29.11 -4.87 -1.97
C SER A 41 -30.07 -5.44 -3.04
N SER A 42 -31.31 -5.70 -2.67
CA SER A 42 -32.35 -6.10 -3.63
C SER A 42 -32.66 -5.03 -4.69
N SER A 43 -32.35 -3.77 -4.39
CA SER A 43 -32.43 -2.65 -5.34
C SER A 43 -31.18 -2.51 -6.22
N GLY A 44 -30.20 -3.41 -6.11
CA GLY A 44 -29.00 -3.41 -6.93
C GLY A 44 -27.89 -2.47 -6.45
N VAL A 45 -28.02 -1.83 -5.27
CA VAL A 45 -27.02 -0.93 -4.70
C VAL A 45 -25.99 -1.73 -3.94
N ASP A 46 -24.71 -1.48 -4.21
CA ASP A 46 -23.60 -2.10 -3.49
C ASP A 46 -23.40 -1.43 -2.12
N TYR A 47 -22.96 -2.22 -1.13
CA TYR A 47 -22.59 -1.76 0.20
C TYR A 47 -21.42 -2.58 0.73
N SER A 48 -20.61 -1.95 1.59
CA SER A 48 -19.49 -2.59 2.25
C SER A 48 -19.91 -3.09 3.63
N ILE A 49 -19.67 -4.38 3.92
CA ILE A 49 -19.91 -5.00 5.23
C ILE A 49 -18.59 -5.04 5.96
N ILE A 50 -18.52 -4.36 7.10
CA ILE A 50 -17.31 -4.25 7.92
C ILE A 50 -17.50 -5.12 9.15
N THR A 51 -16.50 -5.95 9.46
CA THR A 51 -16.48 -6.75 10.70
C THR A 51 -15.16 -6.53 11.40
N SER A 52 -15.19 -6.21 12.70
CA SER A 52 -14.01 -5.98 13.52
C SER A 52 -13.79 -7.09 14.56
N PHE A 53 -12.50 -7.38 14.80
CA PHE A 53 -12.03 -8.33 15.80
C PHE A 53 -10.97 -7.69 16.68
N ASP A 54 -11.11 -7.86 17.99
CA ASP A 54 -10.14 -7.42 18.98
C ASP A 54 -8.96 -8.42 19.02
N LEU A 55 -7.74 -7.90 18.87
CA LEU A 55 -6.46 -8.63 18.93
C LEU A 55 -5.65 -8.28 20.19
N SER A 56 -6.10 -7.36 21.02
CA SER A 56 -5.34 -6.82 22.18
C SER A 56 -5.00 -7.88 23.23
N LYS A 57 -5.63 -9.06 23.18
CA LYS A 57 -5.45 -10.16 24.15
C LYS A 57 -4.46 -11.24 23.69
N GLY A 58 -3.41 -10.88 23.00
CA GLY A 58 -2.39 -11.82 22.54
C GLY A 58 -2.92 -12.78 21.47
N THR A 59 -2.89 -14.11 21.70
CA THR A 59 -3.41 -15.09 20.73
C THR A 59 -4.95 -15.17 20.67
N GLY A 60 -5.66 -14.38 21.50
CA GLY A 60 -7.11 -14.34 21.51
C GLY A 60 -7.66 -13.44 20.39
N ILE A 61 -8.46 -14.02 19.48
CA ILE A 61 -9.28 -13.23 18.54
C ILE A 61 -10.70 -13.17 19.08
N THR A 62 -11.21 -11.96 19.32
CA THR A 62 -12.58 -11.76 19.81
C THR A 62 -13.36 -10.92 18.80
N TYR A 63 -14.54 -11.44 18.37
CA TYR A 63 -15.47 -10.64 17.58
C TYR A 63 -15.88 -9.40 18.39
N LYS A 64 -15.85 -8.23 17.74
CA LYS A 64 -16.16 -6.94 18.39
C LYS A 64 -17.47 -6.35 17.85
N ALA A 65 -17.53 -6.08 16.55
CA ALA A 65 -18.70 -5.46 15.94
C ALA A 65 -18.83 -5.82 14.45
N SER A 66 -20.02 -5.61 13.89
CA SER A 66 -20.24 -5.62 12.45
C SER A 66 -21.23 -4.51 12.07
N SER A 67 -20.96 -3.86 10.95
CA SER A 67 -21.80 -2.79 10.40
C SER A 67 -21.70 -2.75 8.89
N SER A 68 -22.45 -1.86 8.25
CA SER A 68 -22.35 -1.64 6.80
C SER A 68 -22.44 -0.16 6.46
N VAL A 69 -21.76 0.22 5.38
CA VAL A 69 -21.82 1.55 4.78
C VAL A 69 -22.16 1.43 3.30
N ALA A 70 -22.76 2.47 2.73
CA ALA A 70 -23.10 2.49 1.30
C ALA A 70 -21.83 2.48 0.44
N GLY A 71 -21.95 1.85 -0.74
CA GLY A 71 -20.87 1.74 -1.71
C GLY A 71 -19.90 0.59 -1.46
N LYS A 72 -19.17 0.26 -2.51
CA LYS A 72 -18.13 -0.76 -2.52
C LYS A 72 -16.81 -0.12 -2.07
N VAL A 73 -16.11 -0.73 -1.12
CA VAL A 73 -14.74 -0.31 -0.76
C VAL A 73 -13.85 -0.24 -2.00
N ILE A 74 -13.17 0.89 -2.18
CA ILE A 74 -12.38 1.16 -3.39
C ILE A 74 -11.22 0.15 -3.50
N SER A 75 -10.46 0.00 -2.40
CA SER A 75 -9.34 -0.94 -2.34
C SER A 75 -9.00 -1.31 -0.90
N LYS A 76 -8.08 -2.26 -0.71
CA LYS A 76 -7.53 -2.58 0.62
C LYS A 76 -6.74 -1.41 1.24
N TYR A 77 -6.35 -0.42 0.45
CA TYR A 77 -5.64 0.79 0.89
C TYR A 77 -6.57 1.96 1.21
N SER A 78 -7.86 1.81 0.91
CA SER A 78 -8.90 2.82 1.21
C SER A 78 -9.49 2.63 2.60
N MET A 79 -8.72 2.05 3.51
CA MET A 79 -9.08 1.76 4.90
C MET A 79 -7.94 2.14 5.82
N ASN A 80 -8.29 2.67 6.99
CA ASN A 80 -7.33 3.06 8.02
C ASN A 80 -8.01 3.06 9.39
N GLU A 81 -7.25 3.00 10.48
CA GLU A 81 -7.69 3.30 11.83
C GLU A 81 -6.88 4.47 12.37
N TYR A 82 -7.54 5.44 12.95
CA TYR A 82 -6.92 6.60 13.57
C TYR A 82 -7.66 6.96 14.87
N ASN A 83 -6.94 7.05 15.98
CA ASN A 83 -7.50 7.32 17.31
C ASN A 83 -8.67 6.40 17.69
N GLY A 84 -8.58 5.10 17.34
CA GLY A 84 -9.59 4.10 17.63
C GLY A 84 -10.84 4.16 16.74
N ASN A 85 -10.87 5.05 15.74
CA ASN A 85 -11.95 5.16 14.76
C ASN A 85 -11.53 4.53 13.42
N PHE A 86 -12.39 3.69 12.88
CA PHE A 86 -12.16 3.09 11.56
C PHE A 86 -12.61 4.04 10.46
N ARG A 87 -11.78 4.24 9.44
CA ARG A 87 -12.05 5.09 8.30
C ARG A 87 -12.07 4.26 7.02
N ILE A 88 -13.02 4.51 6.15
CA ILE A 88 -13.17 3.78 4.89
C ILE A 88 -13.69 4.70 3.79
N ALA A 89 -13.09 4.57 2.61
CA ALA A 89 -13.62 5.20 1.39
C ALA A 89 -14.25 4.15 0.49
N THR A 90 -15.44 4.48 -0.01
CA THR A 90 -16.25 3.61 -0.87
C THR A 90 -16.66 4.34 -2.14
N GLU A 91 -16.93 3.57 -3.18
CA GLU A 91 -17.48 4.03 -4.46
C GLU A 91 -18.90 3.48 -4.65
N THR A 92 -19.80 4.34 -5.06
CA THR A 92 -21.13 3.98 -5.56
C THR A 92 -21.22 4.27 -7.04
N SER A 93 -21.91 3.40 -7.79
CA SER A 93 -22.19 3.60 -9.21
C SER A 93 -23.67 3.44 -9.45
N ASP A 94 -24.28 4.42 -10.09
CA ASP A 94 -25.67 4.42 -10.50
C ASP A 94 -25.83 4.95 -11.95
N GLU A 95 -27.05 5.24 -12.37
CA GLU A 95 -27.36 5.78 -13.71
C GLU A 95 -26.75 7.19 -13.95
N ASN A 96 -26.39 7.91 -12.89
CA ASN A 96 -25.79 9.24 -12.96
C ASN A 96 -24.25 9.19 -12.96
N GLY A 97 -23.67 8.00 -12.86
CA GLY A 97 -22.22 7.77 -12.84
C GLY A 97 -21.70 7.25 -11.51
N THR A 98 -20.41 7.44 -11.30
CA THR A 98 -19.71 7.07 -10.05
C THR A 98 -19.64 8.23 -9.08
N SER A 99 -19.62 7.94 -7.79
CA SER A 99 -19.29 8.91 -6.75
C SER A 99 -18.61 8.22 -5.57
N THR A 100 -17.79 8.97 -4.86
CA THR A 100 -17.05 8.47 -3.71
C THR A 100 -17.67 8.97 -2.40
N SER A 101 -17.61 8.14 -1.37
CA SER A 101 -17.98 8.50 -0.01
C SER A 101 -16.87 8.10 0.96
N VAL A 102 -16.64 8.91 1.98
CA VAL A 102 -15.71 8.62 3.08
C VAL A 102 -16.51 8.57 4.38
N TYR A 103 -16.27 7.52 5.16
CA TYR A 103 -16.92 7.30 6.45
C TYR A 103 -15.88 7.21 7.57
N VAL A 104 -16.23 7.76 8.73
CA VAL A 104 -15.53 7.55 10.00
C VAL A 104 -16.48 6.81 10.92
N LEU A 105 -16.05 5.68 11.45
CA LEU A 105 -16.83 4.82 12.33
C LEU A 105 -16.13 4.68 13.68
N ASP A 106 -16.91 4.69 14.75
CA ASP A 106 -16.38 4.47 16.10
C ASP A 106 -15.96 3.00 16.33
N SER A 107 -15.54 2.71 17.54
CA SER A 107 -15.11 1.36 17.95
C SER A 107 -16.22 0.29 17.91
N GLU A 108 -17.49 0.70 17.85
CA GLU A 108 -18.68 -0.15 17.68
C GLU A 108 -19.15 -0.19 16.22
N LEU A 109 -18.36 0.40 15.30
CA LEU A 109 -18.65 0.54 13.87
C LEU A 109 -19.94 1.35 13.59
N LYS A 110 -20.30 2.30 14.45
CA LYS A 110 -21.31 3.31 14.13
C LYS A 110 -20.66 4.43 13.35
N VAL A 111 -21.31 4.90 12.29
CA VAL A 111 -20.87 6.09 11.57
C VAL A 111 -21.00 7.30 12.47
N ILE A 112 -19.88 7.96 12.74
CA ILE A 112 -19.81 9.19 13.54
C ILE A 112 -19.54 10.43 12.71
N ASN A 113 -18.97 10.24 11.49
CA ASN A 113 -18.79 11.32 10.54
C ASN A 113 -18.76 10.77 9.11
N SER A 114 -19.15 11.56 8.10
CA SER A 114 -19.11 11.13 6.70
C SER A 114 -19.17 12.30 5.73
N ALA A 115 -18.55 12.11 4.56
CA ALA A 115 -18.72 12.95 3.38
C ALA A 115 -19.10 12.04 2.20
N GLY A 116 -20.14 12.41 1.47
CA GLY A 116 -20.68 11.63 0.36
C GLY A 116 -20.80 12.44 -0.93
N ALA A 117 -21.13 11.74 -2.03
CA ALA A 117 -21.27 12.32 -3.36
C ALA A 117 -20.03 13.11 -3.84
N LEU A 118 -18.85 12.67 -3.41
CA LEU A 118 -17.58 13.29 -3.77
C LEU A 118 -17.16 12.86 -5.18
N LEU A 119 -16.48 13.75 -5.91
CA LEU A 119 -15.87 13.46 -7.21
C LEU A 119 -16.86 12.79 -8.18
N ALA A 120 -18.08 13.33 -8.26
CA ALA A 120 -19.15 12.78 -9.10
C ALA A 120 -18.71 12.64 -10.57
N GLY A 121 -18.88 11.45 -11.15
CA GLY A 121 -18.45 11.12 -12.50
C GLY A 121 -16.96 10.81 -12.65
N GLN A 122 -16.17 10.91 -11.59
CA GLN A 122 -14.72 10.63 -11.59
C GLN A 122 -14.42 9.31 -10.85
N THR A 123 -13.42 8.58 -11.32
CA THR A 123 -12.93 7.37 -10.67
C THR A 123 -11.75 7.71 -9.76
N VAL A 124 -11.88 7.37 -8.48
CA VAL A 124 -10.78 7.52 -7.50
C VAL A 124 -9.78 6.38 -7.69
N SER A 125 -8.55 6.73 -8.00
CA SER A 125 -7.44 5.80 -8.20
C SER A 125 -6.75 5.44 -6.88
N ALA A 126 -6.66 6.39 -5.95
CA ALA A 126 -6.04 6.19 -4.65
C ALA A 126 -6.72 7.01 -3.56
N VAL A 127 -6.66 6.48 -2.33
CA VAL A 127 -7.11 7.16 -1.13
C VAL A 127 -5.98 7.11 -0.11
N ARG A 128 -5.70 8.24 0.50
CA ARG A 128 -4.74 8.35 1.58
C ARG A 128 -5.42 8.91 2.82
N PHE A 129 -5.24 8.22 3.93
CA PHE A 129 -5.60 8.71 5.25
C PHE A 129 -4.33 9.10 6.01
N GLU A 130 -4.28 10.32 6.51
CA GLU A 130 -3.17 10.84 7.29
C GLU A 130 -3.71 11.75 8.38
N ASP A 131 -3.31 11.55 9.60
CA ASP A 131 -3.86 12.23 10.77
C ASP A 131 -5.39 12.41 10.68
N THR A 132 -5.89 13.65 10.67
CA THR A 132 -7.32 13.94 10.54
C THR A 132 -7.79 14.04 9.09
N PHE A 133 -6.91 13.87 8.10
CA PHE A 133 -7.24 14.11 6.71
C PHE A 133 -7.46 12.82 5.90
N ALA A 134 -8.25 12.95 4.84
CA ALA A 134 -8.34 11.98 3.76
C ALA A 134 -8.11 12.69 2.42
N SER A 135 -7.14 12.21 1.63
CA SER A 135 -6.87 12.70 0.28
C SER A 135 -7.34 11.68 -0.75
N LEU A 136 -8.13 12.12 -1.72
CA LEU A 136 -8.68 11.31 -2.79
C LEU A 136 -8.07 11.75 -4.12
N PHE A 137 -7.42 10.83 -4.80
CA PHE A 137 -6.74 11.05 -6.08
C PHE A 137 -7.54 10.40 -7.20
N THR A 138 -7.67 11.09 -8.33
CA THR A 138 -8.31 10.58 -9.55
C THR A 138 -7.26 10.16 -10.59
N ASN A 139 -7.70 9.57 -11.70
CA ASN A 139 -6.79 9.17 -12.80
C ASN A 139 -6.48 10.31 -13.78
N ASP A 140 -7.13 11.43 -13.61
CA ASP A 140 -6.95 12.64 -14.43
C ASP A 140 -6.06 13.65 -13.69
N ASP A 141 -5.53 14.62 -14.42
CA ASP A 141 -4.64 15.66 -13.89
C ASP A 141 -5.37 16.69 -12.99
N THR A 142 -6.49 16.28 -12.36
CA THR A 142 -7.20 17.15 -11.41
C THR A 142 -6.53 17.11 -10.03
N PRO A 143 -6.50 18.23 -9.30
CA PRO A 143 -6.00 18.25 -7.93
C PRO A 143 -6.73 17.25 -7.03
N ALA A 144 -6.01 16.61 -6.12
CA ALA A 144 -6.61 15.72 -5.15
C ALA A 144 -7.62 16.47 -4.29
N LEU A 145 -8.77 15.82 -4.01
CA LEU A 145 -9.72 16.30 -3.03
C LEU A 145 -9.25 15.93 -1.64
N VAL A 146 -9.09 16.92 -0.78
CA VAL A 146 -8.70 16.71 0.63
C VAL A 146 -9.90 16.99 1.53
N LEU A 147 -10.14 16.09 2.48
CA LEU A 147 -11.18 16.17 3.49
C LEU A 147 -10.53 16.29 4.86
N ASP A 148 -10.88 17.31 5.63
CA ASP A 148 -10.62 17.32 7.06
C ASP A 148 -11.75 16.57 7.78
N LEU A 149 -11.44 15.39 8.27
CA LEU A 149 -12.38 14.49 8.95
C LEU A 149 -12.57 14.81 10.45
N ALA A 150 -11.79 15.75 11.00
CA ALA A 150 -12.00 16.25 12.37
C ALA A 150 -13.16 17.23 12.45
N SER A 151 -13.50 17.88 11.34
CA SER A 151 -14.66 18.76 11.24
C SER A 151 -15.93 17.94 11.02
N ASP A 152 -17.07 18.39 11.57
CA ASP A 152 -18.40 17.79 11.38
C ASP A 152 -19.39 18.86 10.86
N PRO A 153 -19.82 18.78 9.58
CA PRO A 153 -19.40 17.83 8.54
C PRO A 153 -17.95 18.04 8.10
N PRO A 154 -17.32 17.04 7.43
CA PRO A 154 -15.95 17.17 6.93
C PRO A 154 -15.79 18.37 5.98
N VAL A 155 -14.77 19.17 6.21
CA VAL A 155 -14.45 20.30 5.36
C VAL A 155 -13.65 19.84 4.14
N GLN A 156 -14.07 20.28 2.97
CA GLN A 156 -13.44 19.96 1.70
C GLN A 156 -12.48 21.06 1.28
N SER A 157 -11.32 20.68 0.80
CA SER A 157 -10.33 21.53 0.14
C SER A 157 -9.72 20.83 -1.06
N GLN A 158 -9.00 21.54 -1.91
CA GLN A 158 -8.24 20.91 -2.99
C GLN A 158 -6.75 21.00 -2.69
N SER A 159 -6.05 19.90 -2.89
CA SER A 159 -4.60 19.89 -2.91
C SER A 159 -4.07 20.54 -4.20
N LEU A 160 -2.83 21.00 -4.17
CA LEU A 160 -2.26 21.81 -5.25
C LEU A 160 -1.89 21.03 -6.51
N ALA A 161 -1.74 19.71 -6.45
CA ALA A 161 -1.44 18.90 -7.62
C ALA A 161 -1.86 17.46 -7.46
N ASN A 162 -2.50 16.90 -8.47
CA ASN A 162 -2.64 15.47 -8.64
C ASN A 162 -1.50 15.01 -9.55
N THR A 163 -0.44 14.46 -8.99
CA THR A 163 0.78 14.26 -9.73
C THR A 163 1.31 12.84 -9.70
N SER A 164 0.91 12.03 -8.72
CA SER A 164 1.42 10.66 -8.62
C SER A 164 0.30 9.68 -8.30
N ALA A 165 0.28 8.55 -9.00
CA ALA A 165 -0.68 7.48 -8.78
C ALA A 165 -0.64 6.94 -7.35
N TYR A 166 0.54 7.00 -6.71
CA TYR A 166 0.73 6.66 -5.30
C TYR A 166 1.62 7.69 -4.62
N LEU A 167 1.17 8.12 -3.43
CA LEU A 167 1.95 8.92 -2.51
C LEU A 167 2.31 8.09 -1.27
N TYR A 168 3.55 8.23 -0.83
CA TYR A 168 4.12 7.53 0.31
C TYR A 168 4.54 8.53 1.37
N GLY A 169 4.22 8.29 2.65
CA GLY A 169 4.79 9.06 3.75
C GLY A 169 6.30 8.87 3.79
N TYR A 170 7.04 9.94 3.58
CA TYR A 170 8.51 9.94 3.75
C TYR A 170 8.89 10.40 5.16
N SER A 171 8.25 11.45 5.64
CA SER A 171 8.35 11.98 7.01
C SER A 171 7.04 12.68 7.37
N ASP A 172 6.95 13.23 8.57
CA ASP A 172 5.77 13.99 9.02
C ASP A 172 5.42 15.18 8.11
N THR A 173 6.41 15.73 7.40
CA THR A 173 6.24 16.92 6.55
C THR A 173 6.45 16.63 5.06
N LYS A 174 6.72 15.39 4.65
CA LYS A 174 7.08 15.07 3.25
C LYS A 174 6.40 13.83 2.72
N LEU A 175 6.00 13.91 1.46
CA LEU A 175 5.42 12.84 0.68
C LEU A 175 6.30 12.51 -0.51
N CYS A 176 6.54 11.23 -0.74
CA CYS A 176 7.24 10.76 -1.93
C CYS A 176 6.23 10.20 -2.94
N GLY A 177 6.20 10.76 -4.14
CA GLY A 177 5.43 10.26 -5.27
C GLY A 177 6.29 9.40 -6.21
N PHE A 178 5.63 8.46 -6.90
CA PHE A 178 6.27 7.58 -7.87
C PHE A 178 5.40 7.42 -9.10
N ASP A 179 5.96 7.68 -10.27
CA ASP A 179 5.26 7.64 -11.54
C ASP A 179 6.11 7.09 -12.68
N LYS A 180 5.43 6.69 -13.76
CA LYS A 180 6.07 6.47 -15.06
C LYS A 180 6.12 7.80 -15.81
N LYS A 181 7.23 8.10 -16.47
CA LYS A 181 7.35 9.30 -17.31
C LYS A 181 6.30 9.30 -18.41
N ALA A 182 5.80 10.47 -18.76
CA ALA A 182 4.75 10.64 -19.78
C ALA A 182 5.17 10.12 -21.17
N ASP A 183 6.45 10.16 -21.50
CA ASP A 183 7.00 9.62 -22.74
C ASP A 183 7.22 8.09 -22.70
N GLY A 184 6.97 7.46 -21.55
CA GLY A 184 7.15 6.02 -21.32
C GLY A 184 8.60 5.58 -21.09
N ASN A 185 9.57 6.49 -21.21
CA ASN A 185 11.01 6.20 -21.17
C ASN A 185 11.59 6.55 -19.81
N GLY A 186 11.26 5.79 -18.78
CA GLY A 186 11.78 6.00 -17.44
C GLY A 186 10.72 6.16 -16.39
N LEU A 187 11.19 6.40 -15.18
CA LEU A 187 10.40 6.55 -13.96
C LEU A 187 10.81 7.84 -13.27
N THR A 188 9.89 8.40 -12.49
CA THR A 188 10.11 9.64 -11.74
C THR A 188 9.83 9.40 -10.27
N LEU A 189 10.73 9.84 -9.40
CA LEU A 189 10.45 10.08 -7.97
C LEU A 189 10.25 11.57 -7.76
N THR A 190 9.23 11.92 -7.00
CA THR A 190 8.93 13.31 -6.68
C THR A 190 8.71 13.45 -5.17
N MET A 191 9.36 14.44 -4.57
CA MET A 191 9.11 14.80 -3.18
C MET A 191 8.19 15.99 -3.10
N TYR A 192 7.18 15.90 -2.25
CA TYR A 192 6.20 16.94 -2.00
C TYR A 192 6.23 17.37 -0.54
N ASP A 193 5.94 18.62 -0.31
CA ASP A 193 5.57 19.15 1.00
C ASP A 193 4.19 18.60 1.39
N ALA A 194 4.08 17.99 2.56
CA ALA A 194 2.85 17.33 2.99
C ALA A 194 1.73 18.31 3.36
N ASP A 195 2.10 19.53 3.80
CA ASP A 195 1.13 20.52 4.29
C ASP A 195 0.41 21.23 3.14
N ASN A 196 1.13 21.47 2.04
CA ASN A 196 0.61 22.29 0.93
C ASN A 196 0.63 21.58 -0.42
N GLY A 197 1.19 20.36 -0.52
CA GLY A 197 1.28 19.57 -1.74
C GLY A 197 2.24 20.12 -2.80
N LEU A 198 3.07 21.12 -2.46
CA LEU A 198 4.04 21.66 -3.40
C LEU A 198 5.15 20.66 -3.70
N MET A 199 5.50 20.53 -4.96
CA MET A 199 6.66 19.77 -5.39
C MET A 199 7.93 20.45 -4.90
N LEU A 200 8.74 19.72 -4.14
CA LEU A 200 10.03 20.19 -3.63
C LEU A 200 11.15 19.83 -4.61
N HIS A 201 11.27 18.54 -4.94
CA HIS A 201 12.28 18.02 -5.86
C HIS A 201 11.72 16.84 -6.65
N SER A 202 12.30 16.60 -7.83
CA SER A 202 12.05 15.37 -8.60
C SER A 202 13.35 14.83 -9.21
N ILE A 203 13.37 13.53 -9.48
CA ILE A 203 14.44 12.88 -10.21
C ILE A 203 13.88 11.85 -11.19
N ASP A 204 14.31 11.93 -12.44
CA ASP A 204 14.06 10.92 -13.45
C ASP A 204 15.17 9.87 -13.42
N PHE A 205 14.81 8.61 -13.62
CA PHE A 205 15.76 7.49 -13.60
C PHE A 205 15.28 6.32 -14.46
N ALA A 206 16.16 5.34 -14.66
CA ALA A 206 15.91 4.16 -15.48
C ALA A 206 15.57 4.50 -16.97
N GLU A 207 16.11 5.58 -17.51
CA GLU A 207 15.86 6.04 -18.88
C GLU A 207 16.66 5.24 -19.93
N ASP A 208 17.69 4.51 -19.51
CA ASP A 208 18.68 3.81 -20.37
C ASP A 208 18.38 2.31 -20.56
N ILE A 209 17.26 1.80 -20.01
CA ILE A 209 16.98 0.35 -19.98
C ILE A 209 15.88 -0.11 -20.93
N GLY A 210 15.44 0.74 -21.84
CA GLY A 210 14.36 0.45 -22.81
C GLY A 210 12.98 0.57 -22.20
N GLU A 211 12.06 -0.35 -22.55
CA GLU A 211 10.72 -0.32 -21.97
C GLU A 211 10.76 -0.66 -20.48
N VAL A 212 10.66 0.38 -19.68
CA VAL A 212 10.75 0.29 -18.22
C VAL A 212 9.42 -0.09 -17.59
N ASN A 213 9.47 -0.99 -16.61
CA ASN A 213 8.35 -1.36 -15.79
C ASN A 213 8.75 -1.42 -14.30
N SER A 214 7.76 -1.31 -13.42
CA SER A 214 7.95 -1.46 -11.98
C SER A 214 6.70 -2.01 -11.31
N LYS A 215 6.88 -2.89 -10.33
CA LYS A 215 5.79 -3.32 -9.45
C LYS A 215 5.22 -2.14 -8.63
N ALA A 216 6.01 -1.11 -8.39
CA ALA A 216 5.58 0.09 -7.67
C ALA A 216 4.49 0.89 -8.42
N LEU A 217 4.31 0.69 -9.72
CA LEU A 217 3.21 1.28 -10.51
C LEU A 217 1.84 0.63 -10.23
N THR A 218 1.82 -0.54 -9.59
CA THR A 218 0.59 -1.33 -9.36
C THR A 218 0.43 -1.84 -7.93
N ASP A 219 1.50 -1.91 -7.15
CA ASP A 219 1.48 -2.30 -5.73
C ASP A 219 2.28 -1.28 -4.90
N ARG A 220 1.57 -0.46 -4.11
CA ARG A 220 2.22 0.54 -3.25
C ARG A 220 3.21 -0.05 -2.22
N ARG A 221 3.14 -1.35 -1.92
CA ARG A 221 4.10 -2.01 -1.01
C ARG A 221 5.45 -2.30 -1.68
N ALA A 222 5.56 -2.08 -2.99
CA ALA A 222 6.81 -2.29 -3.72
C ALA A 222 7.84 -1.19 -3.45
N VAL A 223 7.41 0.02 -3.12
CA VAL A 223 8.32 1.10 -2.70
C VAL A 223 8.71 0.89 -1.24
N LEU A 224 10.01 0.84 -1.00
CA LEU A 224 10.59 0.86 0.34
C LEU A 224 10.84 2.30 0.75
N ILE A 225 10.30 2.70 1.90
CA ILE A 225 10.73 3.93 2.60
C ILE A 225 11.18 3.52 3.98
N ASP A 226 12.46 3.66 4.23
CA ASP A 226 13.08 3.28 5.49
C ASP A 226 14.32 4.14 5.76
N SER A 227 14.44 4.67 6.98
CA SER A 227 15.61 5.39 7.47
C SER A 227 16.16 6.44 6.50
N GLY A 228 15.27 7.21 5.85
CA GLY A 228 15.65 8.25 4.89
C GLY A 228 16.04 7.71 3.50
N MET A 229 15.83 6.42 3.24
CA MET A 229 16.01 5.80 1.94
C MET A 229 14.68 5.59 1.23
N VAL A 230 14.72 5.70 -0.10
CA VAL A 230 13.64 5.30 -1.00
C VAL A 230 14.17 4.21 -1.92
N GLY A 231 13.58 3.02 -1.83
CA GLY A 231 13.96 1.88 -2.64
C GLY A 231 12.85 1.50 -3.63
N VAL A 232 13.22 1.26 -4.89
CA VAL A 232 12.24 1.02 -5.97
C VAL A 232 12.70 -0.16 -6.84
N PRO A 233 11.86 -1.21 -6.99
CA PRO A 233 12.11 -2.28 -7.95
C PRO A 233 11.79 -1.81 -9.37
N VAL A 234 12.66 -2.15 -10.30
CA VAL A 234 12.52 -1.82 -11.71
C VAL A 234 12.89 -3.05 -12.55
N TYR A 235 12.19 -3.27 -13.65
CA TYR A 235 12.54 -4.34 -14.56
C TYR A 235 12.26 -3.95 -16.02
N SER A 236 13.00 -4.58 -16.92
CA SER A 236 12.75 -4.52 -18.36
C SER A 236 12.88 -5.92 -18.98
N TYR A 237 12.14 -6.16 -20.06
CA TYR A 237 12.24 -7.40 -20.81
C TYR A 237 13.22 -7.23 -21.97
N SER A 238 14.03 -8.25 -22.22
CA SER A 238 14.93 -8.34 -23.36
C SER A 238 14.81 -9.72 -24.00
N GLU A 239 15.40 -9.91 -25.16
CA GLU A 239 15.50 -11.23 -25.81
C GLU A 239 16.31 -12.26 -24.99
N PHE A 240 17.06 -11.81 -23.98
CA PHE A 240 17.89 -12.65 -23.10
C PHE A 240 17.23 -12.92 -21.73
N GLY A 241 16.01 -12.43 -21.50
CA GLY A 241 15.28 -12.59 -20.24
C GLY A 241 14.93 -11.28 -19.58
N VAL A 242 14.67 -11.34 -18.26
CA VAL A 242 14.31 -10.18 -17.44
C VAL A 242 15.56 -9.55 -16.85
N ASN A 243 15.73 -8.27 -17.10
CA ASN A 243 16.73 -7.45 -16.42
C ASN A 243 16.08 -6.84 -15.17
N ASN A 244 16.46 -7.34 -13.99
CA ASN A 244 15.98 -6.89 -12.70
C ASN A 244 16.93 -5.88 -12.10
N LEU A 245 16.38 -4.74 -11.69
CA LEU A 245 17.09 -3.63 -11.12
C LEU A 245 16.40 -3.22 -9.80
N TYR A 246 17.19 -2.81 -8.84
CA TYR A 246 16.68 -2.18 -7.64
C TYR A 246 17.45 -0.88 -7.38
N TYR A 247 16.73 0.23 -7.41
CA TYR A 247 17.30 1.55 -7.19
C TYR A 247 17.09 1.95 -5.74
N VAL A 248 18.12 2.52 -5.13
CA VAL A 248 18.06 3.08 -3.76
C VAL A 248 18.53 4.53 -3.80
N PHE A 249 17.66 5.41 -3.34
CA PHE A 249 17.91 6.84 -3.25
C PHE A 249 17.94 7.28 -1.78
N SER A 250 18.70 8.31 -1.47
CA SER A 250 18.50 9.16 -0.29
C SER A 250 17.87 10.47 -0.72
N TYR A 251 17.27 11.18 0.22
CA TYR A 251 16.73 12.51 0.01
C TYR A 251 17.27 13.49 1.04
N ASP A 252 17.59 14.68 0.58
CA ASP A 252 18.02 15.81 1.37
C ASP A 252 17.27 17.06 0.94
N ASP A 253 16.97 17.98 1.87
CA ASP A 253 16.14 19.15 1.61
C ASP A 253 16.80 20.20 0.70
N GLU A 254 18.14 20.22 0.64
CA GLU A 254 18.88 21.14 -0.22
C GLU A 254 19.29 20.49 -1.55
N ALA A 255 19.74 19.24 -1.50
CA ALA A 255 20.28 18.52 -2.65
C ALA A 255 19.22 17.69 -3.43
N GLY A 256 18.04 17.46 -2.84
CA GLY A 256 17.03 16.59 -3.42
C GLY A 256 17.40 15.11 -3.34
N PHE A 257 16.96 14.34 -4.34
CA PHE A 257 17.26 12.92 -4.42
C PHE A 257 18.70 12.66 -4.88
N THR A 258 19.35 11.72 -4.22
CA THR A 258 20.68 11.23 -4.60
C THR A 258 20.64 9.71 -4.74
N LEU A 259 21.04 9.18 -5.89
CA LEU A 259 21.18 7.74 -6.12
C LEU A 259 22.34 7.20 -5.25
N LYS A 260 22.03 6.28 -4.34
CA LYS A 260 22.97 5.63 -3.44
C LYS A 260 23.42 4.27 -3.94
N GLY A 261 22.52 3.55 -4.62
CA GLY A 261 22.80 2.22 -5.13
C GLY A 261 21.89 1.83 -6.28
N LYS A 262 22.47 1.12 -7.24
CA LYS A 262 21.77 0.43 -8.33
C LYS A 262 22.20 -1.02 -8.28
N ILE A 263 21.29 -1.91 -7.90
CA ILE A 263 21.54 -3.34 -7.83
C ILE A 263 20.98 -3.95 -9.12
N GLU A 264 21.84 -4.61 -9.88
CA GLU A 264 21.47 -5.32 -11.10
C GLU A 264 21.50 -6.81 -10.86
N TYR A 265 20.45 -7.50 -11.28
CA TYR A 265 20.35 -8.94 -11.20
C TYR A 265 19.68 -9.49 -12.45
N VAL A 266 20.46 -10.19 -13.28
CA VAL A 266 19.99 -10.80 -14.53
C VAL A 266 19.50 -12.21 -14.20
N GLU A 267 18.22 -12.46 -14.39
CA GLU A 267 17.61 -13.79 -14.30
C GLU A 267 17.35 -14.35 -15.71
N LEU A 268 17.68 -15.61 -15.88
CA LEU A 268 17.38 -16.34 -17.12
C LEU A 268 15.95 -16.92 -17.14
N ASP A 269 15.21 -16.78 -16.06
CA ASP A 269 13.82 -17.25 -15.92
C ASP A 269 12.87 -16.05 -15.98
N ASP A 270 12.10 -15.96 -17.04
CA ASP A 270 11.20 -14.85 -17.42
C ASP A 270 10.13 -14.43 -16.41
N SER A 271 10.00 -15.11 -15.27
CA SER A 271 8.87 -14.90 -14.37
C SER A 271 9.22 -14.20 -13.03
N ALA A 272 10.49 -14.06 -12.70
CA ALA A 272 10.93 -13.60 -11.38
C ALA A 272 11.39 -12.15 -11.35
N VAL A 273 10.46 -11.20 -11.39
CA VAL A 273 10.78 -9.78 -11.20
C VAL A 273 10.88 -9.43 -9.72
N PHE A 274 11.72 -8.45 -9.37
CA PHE A 274 11.74 -7.89 -8.03
C PHE A 274 10.39 -7.22 -7.71
N GLU A 275 9.87 -7.55 -6.55
CA GLU A 275 8.55 -7.08 -6.12
C GLU A 275 8.62 -6.12 -4.95
N ARG A 276 9.47 -6.40 -3.98
CA ARG A 276 9.56 -5.67 -2.70
C ARG A 276 10.95 -5.75 -2.12
N ALA A 277 11.18 -4.92 -1.11
CA ALA A 277 12.34 -5.06 -0.26
C ALA A 277 12.01 -4.77 1.20
N ALA A 278 12.91 -5.18 2.08
CA ALA A 278 12.91 -4.86 3.50
C ALA A 278 14.33 -4.63 3.98
N VAL A 279 14.49 -3.78 4.98
CA VAL A 279 15.76 -3.57 5.67
C VAL A 279 15.73 -4.30 7.00
N ASN A 280 16.82 -4.98 7.30
CA ASN A 280 17.08 -5.52 8.63
C ASN A 280 18.55 -5.29 8.97
N GLU A 281 18.80 -4.51 10.03
CA GLU A 281 20.12 -4.06 10.44
C GLU A 281 20.87 -3.34 9.29
N ASP A 282 22.00 -3.87 8.85
CA ASP A 282 22.85 -3.33 7.77
C ASP A 282 22.61 -3.97 6.39
N MET A 283 21.52 -4.73 6.26
CA MET A 283 21.19 -5.50 5.06
C MET A 283 19.85 -5.07 4.45
N LEU A 284 19.87 -4.93 3.14
CA LEU A 284 18.66 -4.81 2.30
C LEU A 284 18.37 -6.18 1.69
N TYR A 285 17.15 -6.67 1.90
CA TYR A 285 16.64 -7.90 1.31
C TYR A 285 15.63 -7.56 0.22
N ILE A 286 15.90 -8.00 -1.00
CA ILE A 286 15.05 -7.77 -2.17
C ILE A 286 14.38 -9.09 -2.54
N PHE A 287 13.07 -9.07 -2.68
CA PHE A 287 12.24 -10.25 -2.88
C PHE A 287 11.66 -10.30 -4.28
N SER A 288 11.68 -11.48 -4.87
CA SER A 288 10.85 -11.88 -6.01
C SER A 288 9.96 -13.05 -5.61
N GLU A 289 9.09 -13.55 -6.51
CA GLU A 289 8.28 -14.75 -6.25
C GLU A 289 9.12 -16.01 -6.00
N LYS A 290 10.37 -16.04 -6.48
CA LYS A 290 11.22 -17.23 -6.46
C LYS A 290 12.48 -17.08 -5.62
N LYS A 291 12.93 -15.87 -5.34
CA LYS A 291 14.26 -15.62 -4.80
C LYS A 291 14.28 -14.45 -3.80
N VAL A 292 15.18 -14.53 -2.86
CA VAL A 292 15.58 -13.41 -2.00
C VAL A 292 17.03 -13.08 -2.29
N VAL A 293 17.32 -11.81 -2.55
CA VAL A 293 18.68 -11.29 -2.74
C VAL A 293 19.02 -10.41 -1.55
N SER A 294 20.14 -10.69 -0.88
CA SER A 294 20.66 -9.87 0.20
C SER A 294 21.75 -8.93 -0.29
N VAL A 295 21.69 -7.68 0.13
CA VAL A 295 22.55 -6.59 -0.31
C VAL A 295 23.04 -5.83 0.91
N ARG A 296 24.35 -5.54 1.01
CA ARG A 296 24.88 -4.71 2.10
C ARG A 296 24.53 -3.24 1.88
N LEU A 297 23.99 -2.57 2.88
CA LEU A 297 23.69 -1.14 2.81
C LEU A 297 24.93 -0.25 2.73
N SER A 298 26.09 -0.73 3.19
CA SER A 298 27.35 0.04 3.21
C SER A 298 27.93 0.31 1.81
N ASP A 299 27.73 -0.59 0.84
CA ASP A 299 28.28 -0.50 -0.50
C ASP A 299 27.31 -0.92 -1.62
N PHE A 300 26.09 -1.27 -1.28
CA PHE A 300 25.03 -1.76 -2.16
C PHE A 300 25.43 -2.94 -3.05
N LYS A 301 26.34 -3.80 -2.52
CA LYS A 301 26.75 -5.02 -3.21
C LYS A 301 25.97 -6.23 -2.72
N VAL A 302 25.65 -7.10 -3.68
CA VAL A 302 25.03 -8.39 -3.38
C VAL A 302 25.94 -9.19 -2.47
N ALA A 303 25.42 -9.60 -1.32
CA ALA A 303 26.09 -10.44 -0.33
C ALA A 303 25.75 -11.92 -0.52
N GLY A 304 24.55 -12.22 -1.03
CA GLY A 304 24.09 -13.58 -1.30
C GLY A 304 22.69 -13.61 -1.87
N SER A 305 22.22 -14.82 -2.23
CA SER A 305 20.85 -15.05 -2.64
C SER A 305 20.38 -16.43 -2.18
N ALA A 306 19.08 -16.61 -2.00
CA ALA A 306 18.45 -17.88 -1.66
C ALA A 306 17.21 -18.11 -2.51
N ASP A 307 17.05 -19.33 -3.04
CA ASP A 307 15.86 -19.73 -3.77
C ASP A 307 14.75 -20.13 -2.80
N LEU A 308 13.55 -19.60 -2.99
CA LEU A 308 12.40 -19.88 -2.11
C LEU A 308 11.90 -21.33 -2.26
N ALA A 309 12.18 -22.01 -3.36
CA ALA A 309 11.86 -23.43 -3.56
C ALA A 309 12.68 -24.32 -2.63
N ASP A 310 13.95 -24.02 -2.43
CA ASP A 310 14.84 -24.81 -1.56
C ASP A 310 14.46 -24.66 -0.08
N ILE A 311 13.92 -23.51 0.31
CA ILE A 311 13.42 -23.26 1.66
C ILE A 311 12.18 -24.14 1.96
N LYS A 312 11.28 -24.30 0.99
CA LYS A 312 10.10 -25.17 1.12
C LYS A 312 10.50 -26.64 1.24
N ALA A 313 11.45 -27.10 0.45
CA ALA A 313 11.95 -28.47 0.49
C ALA A 313 12.63 -28.82 1.84
N SER A 314 13.36 -27.87 2.43
CA SER A 314 13.97 -28.07 3.74
C SER A 314 12.97 -28.05 4.90
N ALA A 315 11.85 -27.33 4.79
CA ALA A 315 10.80 -27.30 5.79
C ALA A 315 9.95 -28.60 5.77
N GLU A 316 9.69 -29.17 4.59
CA GLU A 316 8.97 -30.46 4.44
C GLU A 316 9.84 -31.67 4.86
N GLY A 317 11.17 -31.56 4.81
CA GLY A 317 12.10 -32.60 5.23
C GLY A 317 12.28 -32.73 6.75
N THR A 318 11.81 -31.81 7.54
CA THR A 318 11.89 -31.83 9.02
C THR A 318 10.67 -32.48 9.70
N GLU A 319 9.62 -32.80 8.95
CA GLU A 319 8.44 -33.50 9.49
C GLU A 319 8.50 -35.04 9.37
N ALA A 320 9.60 -35.63 8.90
CA ALA A 320 9.76 -37.04 8.60
C ALA A 320 10.86 -37.75 9.42
N GLU A 321 11.14 -37.36 10.67
CA GLU A 321 11.93 -38.15 11.63
C GLU A 321 11.24 -38.25 12.98
#